data_9d5099c8a32b79f62f4eadc716118975
#
_entry.id   9d5099c8a32b79f62f4eadc716118975
#
_cell.length_a   1.000
_cell.length_b   1.000
_cell.length_c   1.000
_cell.angle_alpha   90.00
_cell.angle_beta   90.00
_cell.angle_gamma   90.00
#
_symmetry.space_group_name_H-M   'P 1'
#
loop_
_entity.id
_entity.type
_entity.pdbx_description
1 polymer ?
#
loop_
_entity_poly.entity_id
_entity_poly.type
_entity_poly.pdbx_seq_one_letter_code
_entity_poly.pdbx_strand_id
1 'polypeptide(L)'
;MSPPLILVALDTPTADEARRLAAEFRRTTGKPLPGVSGEIAEHDAARLLDLEICKERPGGYDAIGRGRRAGKRIQIKARVIFDEDKAGQRVGQLKLEQDWDSVMLVIMDEDYQAVEIYEADRDEVTETMDAAGGSARGAVRLQRARGGRAARAHRR
;
A
#
# COMPACT_ATOMS: atom_id res chain seq x y z
N MET A 1 30.13 16.00 11.39
CA MET A 1 28.89 15.27 11.12
C MET A 1 28.63 15.30 9.63
N SER A 2 28.60 14.14 9.03
CA SER A 2 28.29 14.06 7.61
C SER A 2 26.86 14.49 7.36
N PRO A 3 26.61 15.37 6.37
CA PRO A 3 25.26 15.77 6.03
C PRO A 3 24.46 14.57 5.47
N PRO A 4 23.15 14.61 5.56
CA PRO A 4 22.28 13.51 5.12
C PRO A 4 22.15 13.37 3.61
N LEU A 5 23.20 13.72 2.85
CA LEU A 5 23.22 13.60 1.40
C LEU A 5 22.97 12.18 0.88
N ILE A 6 23.29 11.19 1.69
CA ILE A 6 23.03 9.79 1.38
C ILE A 6 21.53 9.49 1.38
N LEU A 7 20.77 10.11 2.27
CA LEU A 7 19.32 9.88 2.36
C LEU A 7 18.55 10.46 1.17
N VAL A 8 19.00 11.58 0.64
CA VAL A 8 18.37 12.22 -0.54
C VAL A 8 18.63 11.42 -1.82
N ALA A 9 19.80 10.80 -1.93
CA ALA A 9 20.16 9.98 -3.07
C ALA A 9 19.48 8.60 -3.09
N LEU A 10 18.91 8.17 -1.97
CA LEU A 10 18.33 6.83 -1.83
C LEU A 10 16.82 6.76 -2.09
N ASP A 11 16.13 7.87 -2.30
CA ASP A 11 14.67 7.85 -2.36
C ASP A 11 14.12 7.02 -3.53
N THR A 12 14.35 7.42 -4.75
CA THR A 12 13.76 6.72 -5.90
C THR A 12 14.56 5.49 -6.36
N PRO A 13 15.91 5.57 -6.48
CA PRO A 13 16.70 4.40 -6.87
C PRO A 13 16.56 3.24 -5.91
N THR A 14 16.49 3.50 -4.61
CA THR A 14 16.38 2.46 -3.57
C THR A 14 15.07 1.69 -3.64
N ALA A 15 13.95 2.35 -3.90
CA ALA A 15 12.67 1.68 -4.04
C ALA A 15 12.66 0.73 -5.26
N ASP A 16 13.22 1.17 -6.39
CA ASP A 16 13.33 0.34 -7.59
C ASP A 16 14.31 -0.82 -7.40
N GLU A 17 15.39 -0.61 -6.67
CA GLU A 17 16.35 -1.66 -6.31
C GLU A 17 15.70 -2.70 -5.39
N ALA A 18 14.96 -2.28 -4.36
CA ALA A 18 14.22 -3.17 -3.48
C ALA A 18 13.19 -4.00 -4.25
N ARG A 19 12.48 -3.40 -5.19
CA ARG A 19 11.52 -4.07 -6.07
C ARG A 19 12.19 -5.15 -6.92
N ARG A 20 13.31 -4.82 -7.57
CA ARG A 20 14.07 -5.77 -8.38
C ARG A 20 14.62 -6.93 -7.55
N LEU A 21 15.17 -6.62 -6.38
CA LEU A 21 15.67 -7.64 -5.47
C LEU A 21 14.57 -8.59 -4.99
N ALA A 22 13.41 -8.05 -4.62
CA ALA A 22 12.26 -8.84 -4.19
C ALA A 22 11.75 -9.77 -5.31
N ALA A 23 11.65 -9.26 -6.53
CA ALA A 23 11.24 -10.04 -7.70
C ALA A 23 12.24 -11.15 -8.03
N GLU A 24 13.53 -10.85 -7.99
CA GLU A 24 14.58 -11.84 -8.24
C GLU A 24 14.65 -12.90 -7.15
N PHE A 25 14.56 -12.50 -5.89
CA PHE A 25 14.51 -13.44 -4.77
C PHE A 25 13.37 -14.44 -4.92
N ARG A 26 12.19 -13.96 -5.31
CA ARG A 26 11.05 -14.84 -5.52
C ARG A 26 11.26 -15.78 -6.72
N ARG A 27 11.78 -15.30 -7.84
CA ARG A 27 12.09 -16.15 -8.99
C ARG A 27 13.10 -17.24 -8.66
N THR A 28 14.10 -16.93 -7.84
CA THR A 28 15.16 -17.85 -7.47
C THR A 28 14.74 -18.86 -6.40
N THR A 29 13.99 -18.41 -5.39
CA THR A 29 13.66 -19.25 -4.22
C THR A 29 12.24 -19.81 -4.24
N GLY A 30 11.36 -19.29 -5.09
CA GLY A 30 9.93 -19.59 -5.07
C GLY A 30 9.16 -19.00 -3.88
N LYS A 31 9.82 -18.18 -3.05
CA LYS A 31 9.25 -17.59 -1.85
C LYS A 31 9.30 -16.06 -1.94
N PRO A 32 8.29 -15.36 -1.39
CA PRO A 32 8.35 -13.90 -1.29
C PRO A 32 9.45 -13.46 -0.32
N LEU A 33 10.09 -12.33 -0.63
CA LEU A 33 11.03 -11.69 0.29
C LEU A 33 10.23 -10.99 1.40
N PRO A 34 10.39 -11.40 2.67
CA PRO A 34 9.61 -10.82 3.77
C PRO A 34 9.95 -9.35 4.01
N GLY A 35 8.95 -8.57 4.42
CA GLY A 35 9.12 -7.21 4.94
C GLY A 35 9.30 -6.09 3.91
N VAL A 36 9.38 -6.39 2.62
CA VAL A 36 9.61 -5.35 1.60
C VAL A 36 8.35 -4.89 0.86
N SER A 37 7.33 -5.72 0.78
CA SER A 37 6.11 -5.38 0.02
C SER A 37 5.41 -4.14 0.57
N GLY A 38 5.33 -4.01 1.89
CA GLY A 38 4.76 -2.84 2.55
C GLY A 38 5.52 -1.55 2.23
N GLU A 39 6.83 -1.58 2.29
CA GLU A 39 7.68 -0.42 1.99
C GLU A 39 7.55 0.02 0.53
N ILE A 40 7.52 -0.92 -0.40
CA ILE A 40 7.32 -0.65 -1.83
C ILE A 40 5.92 -0.06 -2.07
N ALA A 41 4.89 -0.62 -1.43
CA ALA A 41 3.52 -0.14 -1.55
C ALA A 41 3.34 1.28 -1.02
N GLU A 42 3.93 1.60 0.11
CA GLU A 42 3.92 2.96 0.68
C GLU A 42 4.55 3.96 -0.29
N HIS A 43 5.70 3.62 -0.85
CA HIS A 43 6.39 4.47 -1.82
C HIS A 43 5.54 4.69 -3.09
N ASP A 44 4.99 3.63 -3.65
CA ASP A 44 4.17 3.72 -4.86
C ASP A 44 2.87 4.50 -4.62
N ALA A 45 2.18 4.27 -3.51
CA ALA A 45 0.98 5.01 -3.15
C ALA A 45 1.27 6.50 -2.97
N ALA A 46 2.35 6.84 -2.26
CA ALA A 46 2.76 8.23 -2.05
C ALA A 46 3.05 8.96 -3.37
N ARG A 47 3.76 8.30 -4.26
CA ARG A 47 4.11 8.87 -5.57
C ARG A 47 2.89 9.01 -6.49
N LEU A 48 2.03 8.00 -6.54
CA LEU A 48 0.88 7.94 -7.47
C LEU A 48 -0.31 8.78 -6.99
N LEU A 49 -0.51 8.92 -5.70
CA LEU A 49 -1.69 9.54 -5.12
C LEU A 49 -1.41 10.82 -4.32
N ASP A 50 -0.19 11.32 -4.38
CA ASP A 50 0.25 12.52 -3.69
C ASP A 50 0.02 12.44 -2.17
N LEU A 51 0.78 11.54 -1.53
CA LEU A 51 0.76 11.36 -0.09
C LEU A 51 2.13 11.69 0.51
N GLU A 52 2.14 12.12 1.75
CA GLU A 52 3.34 12.28 2.54
C GLU A 52 3.51 11.11 3.49
N ILE A 53 4.55 10.30 3.27
CA ILE A 53 4.88 9.18 4.15
C ILE A 53 5.34 9.70 5.51
N CYS A 54 4.79 9.16 6.58
CA CYS A 54 5.20 9.49 7.94
C CYS A 54 6.55 8.83 8.24
N LYS A 55 7.56 9.64 8.55
CA LYS A 55 8.90 9.16 8.93
C LYS A 55 8.90 8.46 10.28
N GLU A 56 8.16 9.02 11.22
CA GLU A 56 7.87 8.38 12.50
C GLU A 56 6.49 7.74 12.38
N ARG A 57 6.39 6.46 12.65
CA ARG A 57 5.11 5.75 12.54
C ARG A 57 4.25 6.06 13.77
N PRO A 58 3.35 7.07 13.70
CA PRO A 58 2.32 7.19 14.72
C PRO A 58 1.43 5.95 14.63
N GLY A 59 0.92 5.51 15.75
CA GLY A 59 0.11 4.28 15.76
C GLY A 59 -1.11 4.40 14.85
N GLY A 60 -1.19 3.56 13.84
CA GLY A 60 -2.40 3.38 13.06
C GLY A 60 -2.40 3.89 11.64
N TYR A 61 -1.47 4.72 11.23
CA TYR A 61 -1.39 5.19 9.84
C TYR A 61 0.04 5.35 9.34
N ASP A 62 0.20 5.33 8.01
CA ASP A 62 1.50 5.30 7.34
C ASP A 62 1.79 6.60 6.58
N ALA A 63 0.74 7.34 6.21
CA ALA A 63 0.85 8.55 5.40
C ALA A 63 -0.24 9.57 5.73
N ILE A 64 0.05 10.82 5.37
CA ILE A 64 -0.92 11.92 5.36
C ILE A 64 -1.24 12.30 3.92
N GLY A 65 -2.51 12.40 3.60
CA GLY A 65 -2.97 12.82 2.28
C GLY A 65 -2.70 14.30 2.00
N ARG A 66 -2.55 14.59 0.71
CA ARG A 66 -2.46 15.95 0.15
C ARG A 66 -3.54 16.14 -0.90
N GLY A 67 -3.66 17.37 -1.41
CA GLY A 67 -4.63 17.71 -2.44
C GLY A 67 -6.06 17.36 -2.02
N ARG A 68 -6.75 16.55 -2.80
CA ARG A 68 -8.11 16.09 -2.50
C ARG A 68 -8.25 15.28 -1.21
N ARG A 69 -7.12 14.71 -0.71
CA ARG A 69 -7.04 13.93 0.52
C ARG A 69 -6.38 14.71 1.66
N ALA A 70 -6.33 16.04 1.56
CA ALA A 70 -5.61 16.88 2.50
C ALA A 70 -5.97 16.58 3.95
N GLY A 71 -4.94 16.29 4.75
CA GLY A 71 -5.07 15.99 6.17
C GLY A 71 -5.59 14.60 6.53
N LYS A 72 -5.97 13.77 5.57
CA LYS A 72 -6.39 12.39 5.85
C LYS A 72 -5.23 11.54 6.33
N ARG A 73 -5.44 10.84 7.44
CA ARG A 73 -4.53 9.83 7.97
C ARG A 73 -4.80 8.51 7.28
N ILE A 74 -3.83 8.00 6.56
CA ILE A 74 -4.01 6.88 5.63
C ILE A 74 -3.18 5.69 6.07
N GLN A 75 -3.85 4.54 6.25
CA GLN A 75 -3.20 3.27 6.43
C GLN A 75 -2.99 2.60 5.06
N ILE A 76 -1.79 2.14 4.78
CA ILE A 76 -1.44 1.52 3.51
C ILE A 76 -1.17 0.03 3.73
N LYS A 77 -1.85 -0.80 2.97
CA LYS A 77 -1.69 -2.24 2.94
C LYS A 77 -1.23 -2.69 1.56
N ALA A 78 -0.39 -3.70 1.53
CA ALA A 78 0.13 -4.28 0.30
C ALA A 78 -0.39 -5.70 0.09
N ARG A 79 -0.65 -6.04 -1.15
CA ARG A 79 -0.95 -7.40 -1.57
C ARG A 79 -0.20 -7.71 -2.86
N VAL A 80 0.67 -8.70 -2.83
CA VAL A 80 1.34 -9.20 -4.03
C VAL A 80 0.57 -10.43 -4.51
N ILE A 81 0.15 -10.41 -5.77
CA ILE A 81 -0.57 -11.52 -6.40
C ILE A 81 0.42 -12.28 -7.27
N PHE A 82 0.77 -13.48 -6.84
CA PHE A 82 1.66 -14.36 -7.57
C PHE A 82 0.92 -15.34 -8.47
N ASP A 83 -0.36 -15.57 -8.21
CA ASP A 83 -1.22 -16.50 -8.93
C ASP A 83 -2.63 -15.91 -8.99
N GLU A 84 -3.05 -15.50 -10.18
CA GLU A 84 -4.37 -14.88 -10.40
C GLU A 84 -5.54 -15.83 -10.11
N ASP A 85 -5.31 -17.15 -10.18
CA ASP A 85 -6.33 -18.16 -9.93
C ASP A 85 -6.66 -18.35 -8.44
N LYS A 86 -5.82 -17.83 -7.56
CA LYS A 86 -6.05 -17.86 -6.10
C LYS A 86 -6.65 -16.54 -5.59
N ALA A 87 -7.74 -16.13 -6.20
CA ALA A 87 -8.46 -14.90 -5.88
C ALA A 87 -9.24 -15.00 -4.56
N GLY A 88 -8.55 -15.01 -3.45
CA GLY A 88 -9.11 -14.77 -2.13
C GLY A 88 -8.34 -13.65 -1.47
N GLN A 89 -8.61 -12.41 -1.86
CA GLN A 89 -7.88 -11.26 -1.35
C GLN A 89 -8.32 -10.95 0.07
N ARG A 90 -7.54 -11.40 1.03
CA ARG A 90 -7.69 -10.97 2.42
C ARG A 90 -6.89 -9.69 2.61
N VAL A 91 -7.57 -8.60 2.82
CA VAL A 91 -6.95 -7.43 3.43
C VAL A 91 -6.47 -7.87 4.81
N GLY A 92 -5.20 -7.64 5.12
CA GLY A 92 -4.66 -7.94 6.43
C GLY A 92 -5.48 -7.27 7.54
N GLN A 93 -5.37 -7.75 8.75
CA GLN A 93 -6.15 -7.27 9.88
C GLN A 93 -6.10 -5.74 10.02
N LEU A 94 -7.25 -5.10 9.86
CA LEU A 94 -7.42 -3.68 10.10
C LEU A 94 -7.75 -3.47 11.58
N LYS A 95 -6.93 -2.68 12.25
CA LYS A 95 -7.13 -2.35 13.66
C LYS A 95 -8.03 -1.11 13.76
N LEU A 96 -9.32 -1.33 13.96
CA LEU A 96 -10.32 -0.26 14.09
C LEU A 96 -10.11 0.64 15.30
N GLU A 97 -9.45 0.15 16.33
CA GLU A 97 -9.10 0.94 17.53
C GLU A 97 -7.97 1.94 17.30
N GLN A 98 -7.27 1.87 16.19
CA GLN A 98 -6.19 2.80 15.85
C GLN A 98 -6.72 4.04 15.11
N ASP A 99 -5.95 5.11 15.16
CA ASP A 99 -6.30 6.40 14.54
C ASP A 99 -5.93 6.43 13.06
N TRP A 100 -6.90 6.22 12.19
CA TRP A 100 -6.78 6.41 10.74
C TRP A 100 -8.13 6.82 10.15
N ASP A 101 -8.11 7.52 9.03
CA ASP A 101 -9.30 8.04 8.36
C ASP A 101 -9.68 7.21 7.12
N SER A 102 -8.70 6.65 6.44
CA SER A 102 -8.90 5.79 5.28
C SER A 102 -7.83 4.71 5.19
N VAL A 103 -8.13 3.65 4.46
CA VAL A 103 -7.19 2.59 4.13
C VAL A 103 -7.00 2.53 2.62
N MET A 104 -5.76 2.31 2.21
CA MET A 104 -5.41 2.02 0.83
C MET A 104 -4.83 0.62 0.73
N LEU A 105 -5.29 -0.12 -0.28
CA LEU A 105 -4.78 -1.43 -0.63
C LEU A 105 -4.06 -1.34 -1.98
N VAL A 106 -2.76 -1.51 -1.96
CA VAL A 106 -1.92 -1.56 -3.15
C VAL A 106 -1.81 -3.00 -3.62
N ILE A 107 -2.36 -3.29 -4.78
CA ILE A 107 -2.23 -4.59 -5.44
C ILE A 107 -1.01 -4.54 -6.33
N MET A 108 -0.10 -5.47 -6.14
CA MET A 108 1.13 -5.62 -6.93
C MET A 108 1.13 -6.94 -7.68
N ASP A 109 1.75 -6.96 -8.83
CA ASP A 109 2.00 -8.17 -9.60
C ASP A 109 3.20 -8.96 -9.05
N GLU A 110 3.56 -10.05 -9.72
CA GLU A 110 4.68 -10.92 -9.33
C GLU A 110 6.06 -10.24 -9.37
N ASP A 111 6.18 -9.12 -10.08
CA ASP A 111 7.38 -8.28 -10.13
C ASP A 111 7.32 -7.12 -9.14
N TYR A 112 6.37 -7.14 -8.20
CA TYR A 112 6.14 -6.11 -7.21
C TYR A 112 5.80 -4.73 -7.80
N GLN A 113 5.26 -4.70 -9.02
CA GLN A 113 4.75 -3.48 -9.64
C GLN A 113 3.32 -3.24 -9.19
N ALA A 114 3.01 -2.01 -8.78
CA ALA A 114 1.65 -1.64 -8.44
C ALA A 114 0.76 -1.66 -9.71
N VAL A 115 -0.27 -2.48 -9.69
CA VAL A 115 -1.22 -2.60 -10.81
C VAL A 115 -2.54 -1.90 -10.51
N GLU A 116 -2.97 -1.91 -9.27
CA GLU A 116 -4.19 -1.23 -8.81
C GLU A 116 -4.02 -0.74 -7.38
N ILE A 117 -4.66 0.38 -7.07
CA ILE A 117 -4.80 0.87 -5.70
C ILE A 117 -6.28 1.09 -5.43
N TYR A 118 -6.74 0.53 -4.32
CA TYR A 118 -8.09 0.69 -3.82
C TYR A 118 -8.06 1.52 -2.55
N GLU A 119 -9.10 2.30 -2.31
CA GLU A 119 -9.27 3.05 -1.07
C GLU A 119 -10.67 2.88 -0.50
N ALA A 120 -10.78 2.95 0.81
CA ALA A 120 -12.04 3.01 1.54
C ALA A 120 -11.89 3.92 2.75
N ASP A 121 -12.92 4.72 3.02
CA ASP A 121 -12.99 5.52 4.23
C ASP A 121 -13.31 4.63 5.45
N ARG A 122 -12.97 5.10 6.63
CA ARG A 122 -13.19 4.38 7.88
C ARG A 122 -14.65 3.94 8.06
N ASP A 123 -15.59 4.79 7.72
CA ASP A 123 -17.02 4.49 7.85
C ASP A 123 -17.43 3.33 6.94
N GLU A 124 -16.96 3.30 5.70
CA GLU A 124 -17.22 2.20 4.75
C GLU A 124 -16.64 0.88 5.25
N VAL A 125 -15.46 0.91 5.85
CA VAL A 125 -14.82 -0.27 6.44
C VAL A 125 -15.62 -0.76 7.65
N THR A 126 -15.99 0.15 8.54
CA THR A 126 -16.74 -0.16 9.76
C THR A 126 -18.10 -0.76 9.42
N GLU A 127 -18.86 -0.16 8.51
CA GLU A 127 -20.17 -0.68 8.06
C GLU A 127 -20.03 -2.10 7.48
N THR A 128 -19.02 -2.34 6.69
CA THR A 128 -18.78 -3.66 6.09
C THR A 128 -18.42 -4.71 7.14
N MET A 129 -17.63 -4.34 8.14
CA MET A 129 -17.26 -5.23 9.24
C MET A 129 -18.44 -5.54 10.16
N ASP A 130 -19.27 -4.56 10.46
CA ASP A 130 -20.48 -4.76 11.26
C ASP A 130 -21.48 -5.67 10.54
N ALA A 131 -21.69 -5.49 9.25
CA ALA A 131 -22.53 -6.34 8.42
C ALA A 131 -22.02 -7.80 8.35
N ALA A 132 -20.71 -8.01 8.48
CA ALA A 132 -20.07 -9.32 8.49
C ALA A 132 -20.01 -9.98 9.88
N GLY A 133 -20.66 -9.42 10.89
CA GLY A 133 -20.71 -9.96 12.25
C GLY A 133 -19.39 -9.84 13.01
N GLY A 134 -18.64 -8.77 12.78
CA GLY A 134 -17.37 -8.50 13.47
C GLY A 134 -16.21 -9.40 13.04
N SER A 135 -16.42 -10.28 12.06
CA SER A 135 -15.35 -11.05 11.48
C SER A 135 -14.60 -10.20 10.44
N ALA A 136 -13.32 -9.96 10.68
CA ALA A 136 -12.41 -9.26 9.75
C ALA A 136 -12.25 -9.97 8.39
N ARG A 137 -13.06 -10.97 8.12
CA ARG A 137 -13.10 -11.74 6.86
C ARG A 137 -14.15 -11.23 5.87
N GLY A 138 -14.91 -10.18 6.24
CA GLY A 138 -15.81 -9.51 5.31
C GLY A 138 -15.01 -8.87 4.18
N ALA A 139 -15.43 -9.09 2.95
CA ALA A 139 -14.86 -8.38 1.81
C ALA A 139 -15.24 -6.90 1.92
N VAL A 140 -14.32 -6.07 2.38
CA VAL A 140 -14.48 -4.62 2.34
C VAL A 140 -14.63 -4.21 0.88
N ARG A 141 -15.71 -3.53 0.55
CA ARG A 141 -15.94 -3.02 -0.80
C ARG A 141 -15.05 -1.80 -1.02
N LEU A 142 -13.87 -2.07 -1.54
CA LEU A 142 -12.91 -1.02 -1.85
C LEU A 142 -13.26 -0.36 -3.18
N GLN A 143 -13.24 0.96 -3.21
CA GLN A 143 -13.34 1.71 -4.45
C GLN A 143 -11.96 1.92 -5.03
N ARG A 144 -11.86 1.87 -6.36
CA ARG A 144 -10.59 2.16 -7.02
C ARG A 144 -10.17 3.60 -6.72
N ALA A 145 -8.96 3.75 -6.18
CA ALA A 145 -8.41 5.06 -5.86
C ALA A 145 -8.28 5.90 -7.13
N ARG A 146 -8.83 7.09 -7.10
CA ARG A 146 -8.72 8.05 -8.20
C ARG A 146 -7.49 8.91 -7.97
N GLY A 147 -6.43 8.61 -8.72
CA GLY A 147 -5.28 9.48 -8.84
C GLY A 147 -5.53 10.59 -9.87
N GLY A 148 -4.94 11.77 -9.68
CA GLY A 148 -4.78 12.74 -10.75
C GLY A 148 -4.01 12.07 -11.91
N ARG A 149 -4.25 12.52 -13.11
CA ARG A 149 -3.83 12.10 -14.48
C ARG A 149 -2.74 11.03 -14.72
N ALA A 150 -2.08 10.46 -13.72
CA ALA A 150 -0.94 9.57 -13.90
C ALA A 150 -1.13 8.12 -13.40
N ALA A 151 -2.35 7.71 -13.08
CA ALA A 151 -2.62 6.39 -12.48
C ALA A 151 -2.83 5.25 -13.50
N ARG A 152 -2.26 5.36 -14.70
CA ARG A 152 -2.08 4.20 -15.58
C ARG A 152 -0.65 3.73 -15.46
N ALA A 153 -0.42 2.72 -14.65
CA ALA A 153 0.77 1.91 -14.81
C ALA A 153 0.75 1.35 -16.24
N HIS A 154 1.69 1.78 -17.07
CA HIS A 154 1.85 1.23 -18.40
C HIS A 154 2.18 -0.25 -18.26
N ARG A 155 1.26 -1.09 -18.71
CA ARG A 155 1.63 -2.45 -19.12
C ARG A 155 2.55 -2.30 -20.34
N ARG A 156 3.76 -2.68 -20.18
CA ARG A 156 4.60 -3.10 -21.30
C ARG A 156 4.71 -4.60 -21.31
#